data_79ef8300099d60f2f850aec24baa8776
#
_entry.id   79ef8300099d60f2f850aec24baa8776
#
_cell.length_a   1.000
_cell.length_b   1.000
_cell.length_c   1.000
_cell.angle_alpha   90.00
_cell.angle_beta   90.00
_cell.angle_gamma   90.00
#
_symmetry.space_group_name_H-M   'P 1'
#
loop_
_entity.id
_entity.type
_entity.pdbx_description
1 polymer ?
#
loop_
_entity_poly.entity_id
_entity_poly.type
_entity_poly.pdbx_seq_one_letter_code
_entity_poly.pdbx_strand_id
1 'polypeptide(L)'
;MSRILVTSEIPAPGMDILRAAGEVDLRELDHEQLLDACASGTYSVVVSQLRDRFDAKLLASASLVGISNYAVGFDNIDIAAATRHGITAANTPGVLTDSTADIAMLLILSTARRAVEADAFVRSGSFTGWEPELLLGSDVSGRVLGLAGFGRIARATARRALGFGMTVKFCPRPPGDREVSDDELGEFAGRIEHAAWDEIVATSDFLSLHVPLSDSTRHLVDAAVFEAMKPSAILINTARGPVVDEAALVIALREKSIAAAGLDVYEREPALEPGLAELSNTVLLPHVGSATVSVRSEMARLCATNAVAMLRGELPPHPVNPEAWGQAG
;
A
#
# COMPACT_ATOMS: atom_id res chain seq x y z
N MET A 1 15.94 -13.57 -29.76
CA MET A 1 15.48 -12.24 -29.34
C MET A 1 15.00 -12.36 -27.91
N SER A 2 15.41 -11.47 -27.05
CA SER A 2 14.98 -11.49 -25.64
C SER A 2 13.49 -11.19 -25.54
N ARG A 3 12.74 -12.07 -24.82
CA ARG A 3 11.29 -11.91 -24.64
C ARG A 3 10.99 -11.35 -23.27
N ILE A 4 9.96 -10.50 -23.21
CA ILE A 4 9.44 -9.92 -21.99
C ILE A 4 8.09 -10.57 -21.69
N LEU A 5 7.95 -11.19 -20.52
CA LEU A 5 6.65 -11.60 -20.00
C LEU A 5 5.99 -10.42 -19.29
N VAL A 6 4.74 -10.11 -19.60
CA VAL A 6 3.91 -9.11 -18.92
C VAL A 6 2.70 -9.82 -18.35
N THR A 7 2.56 -9.88 -17.04
CA THR A 7 1.51 -10.69 -16.37
C THR A 7 0.14 -10.02 -16.36
N SER A 8 0.09 -8.72 -16.63
CA SER A 8 -1.14 -7.96 -16.84
C SER A 8 -0.83 -6.68 -17.62
N GLU A 9 -1.74 -6.27 -18.48
CA GLU A 9 -1.53 -5.05 -19.28
C GLU A 9 -1.35 -3.82 -18.39
N ILE A 10 -0.26 -3.10 -18.61
CA ILE A 10 0.02 -1.82 -17.95
C ILE A 10 -0.35 -0.66 -18.90
N PRO A 11 -0.54 0.58 -18.40
CA PRO A 11 -0.88 1.72 -19.25
C PRO A 11 0.03 1.89 -20.48
N ALA A 12 -0.54 2.38 -21.58
CA ALA A 12 0.07 2.48 -22.91
C ALA A 12 1.51 3.02 -22.91
N PRO A 13 1.90 4.09 -22.19
CA PRO A 13 3.29 4.56 -22.20
C PRO A 13 4.32 3.49 -21.82
N GLY A 14 3.95 2.58 -20.89
CA GLY A 14 4.81 1.45 -20.52
C GLY A 14 4.82 0.36 -21.59
N MET A 15 3.63 -0.05 -22.08
CA MET A 15 3.54 -1.07 -23.14
C MET A 15 4.26 -0.65 -24.42
N ASP A 16 4.18 0.62 -24.78
CA ASP A 16 4.87 1.15 -25.99
C ASP A 16 6.39 1.06 -25.84
N ILE A 17 6.93 1.41 -24.66
CA ILE A 17 8.36 1.27 -24.36
C ILE A 17 8.80 -0.20 -24.43
N LEU A 18 8.02 -1.12 -23.85
CA LEU A 18 8.34 -2.56 -23.86
C LEU A 18 8.32 -3.13 -25.27
N ARG A 19 7.28 -2.83 -26.08
CA ARG A 19 7.14 -3.29 -27.47
C ARG A 19 8.23 -2.74 -28.39
N ALA A 20 8.70 -1.52 -28.12
CA ALA A 20 9.83 -0.95 -28.87
C ALA A 20 11.17 -1.60 -28.52
N ALA A 21 11.31 -2.21 -27.35
CA ALA A 21 12.55 -2.81 -26.87
C ALA A 21 12.69 -4.31 -27.17
N GLY A 22 11.58 -5.03 -27.34
CA GLY A 22 11.63 -6.48 -27.56
C GLY A 22 10.27 -7.12 -27.84
N GLU A 23 10.27 -8.44 -27.94
CA GLU A 23 9.03 -9.21 -28.07
C GLU A 23 8.31 -9.28 -26.72
N VAL A 24 7.06 -8.81 -26.68
CA VAL A 24 6.23 -8.79 -25.47
C VAL A 24 5.19 -9.91 -25.57
N ASP A 25 5.18 -10.77 -24.56
CA ASP A 25 4.14 -11.79 -24.36
C ASP A 25 3.27 -11.37 -23.18
N LEU A 26 2.02 -10.99 -23.45
CA LEU A 26 1.03 -10.60 -22.44
C LEU A 26 0.19 -11.81 -22.04
N ARG A 27 0.31 -12.27 -20.81
CA ARG A 27 -0.36 -13.46 -20.32
C ARG A 27 -0.81 -13.31 -18.87
N GLU A 28 -2.08 -13.46 -18.60
CA GLU A 28 -2.54 -13.68 -17.23
C GLU A 28 -2.26 -15.13 -16.82
N LEU A 29 -1.53 -15.31 -15.73
CA LEU A 29 -1.02 -16.60 -15.28
C LEU A 29 -1.42 -16.81 -13.81
N ASP A 30 -1.75 -18.05 -13.48
CA ASP A 30 -1.75 -18.49 -12.08
C ASP A 30 -0.30 -18.76 -11.59
N HIS A 31 -0.15 -19.10 -10.32
CA HIS A 31 1.17 -19.26 -9.72
C HIS A 31 1.99 -20.43 -10.33
N GLU A 32 1.35 -21.55 -10.69
CA GLU A 32 2.04 -22.69 -11.31
C GLU A 32 2.49 -22.35 -12.74
N GLN A 33 1.62 -21.70 -13.51
CA GLN A 33 1.93 -21.23 -14.85
C GLN A 33 3.04 -20.16 -14.84
N LEU A 34 3.06 -19.27 -13.84
CA LEU A 34 4.13 -18.28 -13.67
C LEU A 34 5.45 -18.96 -13.37
N LEU A 35 5.47 -19.99 -12.49
CA LEU A 35 6.65 -20.78 -12.19
C LEU A 35 7.20 -21.44 -13.46
N ASP A 36 6.36 -22.12 -14.23
CA ASP A 36 6.75 -22.76 -15.48
C ASP A 36 7.29 -21.77 -16.52
N ALA A 37 6.63 -20.63 -16.65
CA ALA A 37 7.07 -19.57 -17.55
C ALA A 37 8.45 -19.02 -17.16
N CYS A 38 8.68 -18.77 -15.89
CA CYS A 38 9.96 -18.28 -15.37
C CYS A 38 11.09 -19.30 -15.49
N ALA A 39 10.78 -20.60 -15.37
CA ALA A 39 11.75 -21.68 -15.51
C ALA A 39 12.08 -22.04 -16.97
N SER A 40 11.23 -21.66 -17.92
CA SER A 40 11.32 -22.11 -19.33
C SER A 40 12.56 -21.61 -20.09
N GLY A 41 13.26 -20.58 -19.60
CA GLY A 41 14.33 -19.90 -20.33
C GLY A 41 13.83 -19.06 -21.54
N THR A 42 12.52 -18.97 -21.74
CA THR A 42 11.91 -18.20 -22.83
C THR A 42 11.97 -16.69 -22.60
N TYR A 43 11.84 -16.28 -21.33
CA TYR A 43 11.76 -14.89 -20.92
C TYR A 43 13.03 -14.46 -20.21
N SER A 44 13.53 -13.27 -20.55
CA SER A 44 14.66 -12.66 -19.85
C SER A 44 14.20 -11.81 -18.67
N VAL A 45 13.06 -11.14 -18.82
CA VAL A 45 12.51 -10.22 -17.81
C VAL A 45 11.00 -10.44 -17.68
N VAL A 46 10.51 -10.32 -16.45
CA VAL A 46 9.07 -10.30 -16.12
C VAL A 46 8.67 -8.90 -15.67
N VAL A 47 7.61 -8.35 -16.26
CA VAL A 47 6.86 -7.21 -15.75
C VAL A 47 5.68 -7.75 -14.96
N SER A 48 5.72 -7.60 -13.62
CA SER A 48 4.81 -8.26 -12.69
C SER A 48 3.87 -7.30 -11.97
N GLN A 49 2.83 -7.85 -11.37
CA GLN A 49 1.87 -7.16 -10.52
C GLN A 49 2.01 -7.64 -9.05
N LEU A 50 1.40 -6.93 -8.10
CA LEU A 50 1.43 -7.34 -6.68
C LEU A 50 0.81 -8.72 -6.41
N ARG A 51 -0.13 -9.17 -7.25
CA ARG A 51 -0.75 -10.48 -7.16
C ARG A 51 0.18 -11.64 -7.56
N ASP A 52 1.25 -11.34 -8.30
CA ASP A 52 2.19 -12.34 -8.81
C ASP A 52 3.23 -12.64 -7.72
N ARG A 53 3.16 -13.82 -7.14
CA ARG A 53 4.05 -14.22 -6.06
C ARG A 53 5.31 -14.86 -6.58
N PHE A 54 6.47 -14.29 -6.24
CA PHE A 54 7.79 -14.81 -6.53
C PHE A 54 8.42 -15.34 -5.23
N ASP A 55 8.06 -16.54 -4.86
CA ASP A 55 8.61 -17.22 -3.67
C ASP A 55 9.96 -17.88 -3.96
N ALA A 56 10.60 -18.39 -2.92
CA ALA A 56 11.92 -19.03 -3.02
C ALA A 56 11.92 -20.23 -3.97
N LYS A 57 10.80 -20.98 -4.08
CA LYS A 57 10.68 -22.16 -4.97
C LYS A 57 10.69 -21.72 -6.45
N LEU A 58 9.89 -20.72 -6.80
CA LEU A 58 9.84 -20.16 -8.15
C LEU A 58 11.21 -19.59 -8.53
N LEU A 59 11.80 -18.77 -7.66
CA LEU A 59 13.07 -18.08 -7.93
C LEU A 59 14.24 -19.06 -8.07
N ALA A 60 14.23 -20.17 -7.34
CA ALA A 60 15.27 -21.20 -7.47
C ALA A 60 15.27 -21.92 -8.82
N SER A 61 14.13 -21.98 -9.50
CA SER A 61 13.99 -22.62 -10.83
C SER A 61 14.00 -21.58 -11.98
N ALA A 62 13.91 -20.29 -11.68
CA ALA A 62 13.75 -19.25 -12.68
C ALA A 62 15.04 -19.04 -13.50
N SER A 63 14.86 -18.85 -14.80
CA SER A 63 15.92 -18.47 -15.74
C SER A 63 15.69 -17.04 -16.22
N LEU A 64 15.75 -16.08 -15.28
CA LEU A 64 15.46 -14.67 -15.50
C LEU A 64 16.67 -13.80 -15.17
N VAL A 65 16.83 -12.70 -15.91
CA VAL A 65 17.73 -11.61 -15.54
C VAL A 65 17.12 -10.75 -14.45
N GLY A 66 15.80 -10.54 -14.52
CA GLY A 66 15.14 -9.75 -13.48
C GLY A 66 13.63 -9.64 -13.57
N ILE A 67 13.08 -9.00 -12.54
CA ILE A 67 11.65 -8.77 -12.33
C ILE A 67 11.44 -7.26 -12.18
N SER A 68 10.63 -6.67 -13.03
CA SER A 68 10.17 -5.28 -12.88
C SER A 68 8.76 -5.26 -12.32
N ASN A 69 8.61 -4.93 -11.03
CA ASN A 69 7.35 -4.93 -10.33
C ASN A 69 6.60 -3.61 -10.55
N TYR A 70 5.39 -3.67 -11.10
CA TYR A 70 4.52 -2.51 -11.32
C TYR A 70 3.86 -2.07 -10.02
N ALA A 71 4.67 -1.77 -9.02
CA ALA A 71 4.28 -1.35 -7.67
C ALA A 71 5.44 -0.66 -6.95
N VAL A 72 5.14 0.02 -5.83
CA VAL A 72 6.16 0.50 -4.88
C VAL A 72 6.54 -0.61 -3.89
N GLY A 73 5.52 -1.30 -3.35
CA GLY A 73 5.76 -2.46 -2.49
C GLY A 73 6.28 -3.65 -3.31
N PHE A 74 7.04 -4.51 -2.67
CA PHE A 74 7.66 -5.68 -3.28
C PHE A 74 7.60 -6.91 -2.37
N ASP A 75 6.68 -6.91 -1.42
CA ASP A 75 6.40 -8.02 -0.50
C ASP A 75 5.89 -9.30 -1.20
N ASN A 76 5.52 -9.20 -2.47
CA ASN A 76 5.22 -10.32 -3.37
C ASN A 76 6.48 -11.01 -3.92
N ILE A 77 7.69 -10.48 -3.68
CA ILE A 77 8.97 -11.03 -4.17
C ILE A 77 9.86 -11.38 -2.97
N ASP A 78 10.29 -12.63 -2.85
CA ASP A 78 11.34 -13.03 -1.91
C ASP A 78 12.69 -12.45 -2.36
N ILE A 79 12.99 -11.23 -1.88
CA ILE A 79 14.18 -10.48 -2.27
C ILE A 79 15.46 -11.22 -1.93
N ALA A 80 15.50 -11.92 -0.77
CA ALA A 80 16.67 -12.69 -0.38
C ALA A 80 16.91 -13.88 -1.33
N ALA A 81 15.84 -14.56 -1.75
CA ALA A 81 15.96 -15.64 -2.75
C ALA A 81 16.34 -15.08 -4.13
N ALA A 82 15.71 -13.98 -4.58
CA ALA A 82 16.06 -13.34 -5.84
C ALA A 82 17.55 -12.97 -5.90
N THR A 83 18.06 -12.38 -4.82
CA THR A 83 19.48 -12.00 -4.70
C THR A 83 20.41 -13.24 -4.77
N ARG A 84 20.08 -14.32 -4.03
CA ARG A 84 20.89 -15.56 -4.08
C ARG A 84 20.97 -16.19 -5.47
N HIS A 85 19.94 -15.99 -6.29
CA HIS A 85 19.86 -16.55 -7.66
C HIS A 85 20.26 -15.53 -8.75
N GLY A 86 20.84 -14.37 -8.37
CA GLY A 86 21.29 -13.34 -9.32
C GLY A 86 20.14 -12.66 -10.09
N ILE A 87 18.90 -12.74 -9.59
CA ILE A 87 17.71 -12.14 -10.21
C ILE A 87 17.50 -10.75 -9.61
N THR A 88 17.61 -9.72 -10.43
CA THR A 88 17.40 -8.33 -9.98
C THR A 88 15.93 -8.00 -9.95
N ALA A 89 15.43 -7.55 -8.80
CA ALA A 89 14.10 -6.99 -8.65
C ALA A 89 14.16 -5.45 -8.72
N ALA A 90 13.20 -4.85 -9.42
CA ALA A 90 13.03 -3.40 -9.50
C ALA A 90 11.57 -3.01 -9.26
N ASN A 91 11.33 -1.81 -8.74
CA ASN A 91 10.00 -1.29 -8.41
C ASN A 91 9.76 0.12 -8.99
N THR A 92 8.63 0.77 -8.64
CA THR A 92 8.26 2.11 -9.16
C THR A 92 8.13 3.15 -8.04
N PRO A 93 9.23 3.54 -7.36
CA PRO A 93 9.18 4.40 -6.18
C PRO A 93 8.87 5.86 -6.51
N GLY A 94 8.26 6.56 -5.52
CA GLY A 94 8.12 8.02 -5.52
C GLY A 94 6.86 8.56 -6.20
N VAL A 95 6.45 7.99 -7.31
CA VAL A 95 5.42 8.56 -8.19
C VAL A 95 3.99 8.51 -7.64
N LEU A 96 3.69 7.57 -6.74
CA LEU A 96 2.35 7.42 -6.15
C LEU A 96 2.20 8.05 -4.75
N THR A 97 3.22 8.73 -4.25
CA THR A 97 3.25 9.27 -2.88
C THR A 97 2.03 10.15 -2.59
N ASP A 98 1.78 11.13 -3.44
CA ASP A 98 0.69 12.10 -3.23
C ASP A 98 -0.68 11.44 -3.43
N SER A 99 -0.87 10.63 -4.47
CA SER A 99 -2.15 9.97 -4.72
C SER A 99 -2.56 9.02 -3.58
N THR A 100 -1.60 8.28 -3.00
CA THR A 100 -1.88 7.41 -1.85
C THR A 100 -2.19 8.22 -0.59
N ALA A 101 -1.50 9.35 -0.38
CA ALA A 101 -1.83 10.28 0.70
C ALA A 101 -3.21 10.91 0.53
N ASP A 102 -3.65 11.19 -0.71
CA ASP A 102 -5.01 11.64 -1.00
C ASP A 102 -6.04 10.59 -0.62
N ILE A 103 -5.79 9.30 -0.91
CA ILE A 103 -6.68 8.20 -0.49
C ILE A 103 -6.71 8.05 1.03
N ALA A 104 -5.58 8.19 1.73
CA ALA A 104 -5.58 8.19 3.20
C ALA A 104 -6.48 9.30 3.77
N MET A 105 -6.38 10.51 3.25
CA MET A 105 -7.25 11.62 3.65
C MET A 105 -8.71 11.41 3.22
N LEU A 106 -8.96 10.87 2.03
CA LEU A 106 -10.31 10.49 1.58
C LEU A 106 -10.95 9.52 2.57
N LEU A 107 -10.23 8.48 2.99
CA LEU A 107 -10.71 7.50 3.96
C LEU A 107 -10.97 8.16 5.32
N ILE A 108 -10.08 9.03 5.82
CA ILE A 108 -10.29 9.82 7.05
C ILE A 108 -11.60 10.61 6.95
N LEU A 109 -11.76 11.41 5.91
CA LEU A 109 -12.92 12.28 5.72
C LEU A 109 -14.21 11.48 5.52
N SER A 110 -14.16 10.45 4.65
CA SER A 110 -15.34 9.65 4.32
C SER A 110 -15.84 8.84 5.51
N THR A 111 -14.92 8.29 6.31
CA THR A 111 -15.27 7.52 7.51
C THR A 111 -15.78 8.44 8.62
N ALA A 112 -15.06 9.53 8.93
CA ALA A 112 -15.47 10.49 9.94
C ALA A 112 -16.85 11.10 9.65
N ARG A 113 -17.16 11.37 8.40
CA ARG A 113 -18.39 12.05 7.97
C ARG A 113 -19.46 11.10 7.42
N ARG A 114 -19.26 9.77 7.54
CA ARG A 114 -20.21 8.74 7.09
C ARG A 114 -20.62 8.93 5.62
N ALA A 115 -19.66 9.33 4.76
CA ALA A 115 -19.97 9.80 3.41
C ALA A 115 -20.60 8.71 2.51
N VAL A 116 -20.12 7.47 2.61
CA VAL A 116 -20.63 6.33 1.83
C VAL A 116 -22.07 6.00 2.24
N GLU A 117 -22.35 6.00 3.54
CA GLU A 117 -23.69 5.78 4.08
C GLU A 117 -24.64 6.92 3.69
N ALA A 118 -24.18 8.18 3.75
CA ALA A 118 -24.96 9.34 3.36
C ALA A 118 -25.29 9.32 1.86
N ASP A 119 -24.34 8.95 1.00
CA ASP A 119 -24.60 8.79 -0.46
C ASP A 119 -25.64 7.68 -0.72
N ALA A 120 -25.48 6.51 -0.08
CA ALA A 120 -26.41 5.41 -0.18
C ALA A 120 -27.84 5.80 0.31
N PHE A 121 -27.91 6.56 1.40
CA PHE A 121 -29.17 7.05 1.96
C PHE A 121 -29.93 7.96 0.97
N VAL A 122 -29.23 8.87 0.29
CA VAL A 122 -29.85 9.72 -0.74
C VAL A 122 -30.28 8.89 -1.96
N ARG A 123 -29.42 7.99 -2.45
CA ARG A 123 -29.73 7.15 -3.63
C ARG A 123 -30.86 6.18 -3.40
N SER A 124 -31.08 5.70 -2.18
CA SER A 124 -32.21 4.84 -1.83
C SER A 124 -33.56 5.56 -1.80
N GLY A 125 -33.58 6.89 -1.94
CA GLY A 125 -34.79 7.71 -1.81
C GLY A 125 -35.24 7.94 -0.35
N SER A 126 -34.40 7.57 0.64
CA SER A 126 -34.74 7.73 2.06
C SER A 126 -34.58 9.17 2.54
N PHE A 127 -33.94 10.05 1.76
CA PHE A 127 -33.80 11.45 2.12
C PHE A 127 -35.11 12.20 1.86
N THR A 128 -35.84 12.51 2.94
CA THR A 128 -37.13 13.23 2.90
C THR A 128 -37.01 14.68 3.34
N GLY A 129 -35.88 15.09 3.89
CA GLY A 129 -35.61 16.45 4.35
C GLY A 129 -34.43 16.51 5.31
N TRP A 130 -34.04 17.72 5.69
CA TRP A 130 -32.97 17.94 6.67
C TRP A 130 -33.48 17.70 8.10
N GLU A 131 -32.68 16.98 8.90
CA GLU A 131 -32.94 16.73 10.31
C GLU A 131 -31.68 16.96 11.15
N PRO A 132 -31.81 17.50 12.39
CA PRO A 132 -30.64 17.86 13.22
C PRO A 132 -29.72 16.70 13.57
N GLU A 133 -30.25 15.47 13.70
CA GLU A 133 -29.51 14.28 14.12
C GLU A 133 -29.23 13.30 12.98
N LEU A 134 -29.54 13.68 11.74
CA LEU A 134 -29.35 12.84 10.58
C LEU A 134 -27.85 12.61 10.29
N LEU A 135 -27.41 11.35 10.36
CA LEU A 135 -26.08 10.89 9.98
C LEU A 135 -24.93 11.68 10.64
N LEU A 136 -25.08 12.01 11.92
CA LEU A 136 -24.04 12.69 12.68
C LEU A 136 -22.72 11.91 12.61
N GLY A 137 -21.64 12.60 12.23
CA GLY A 137 -20.28 12.07 12.18
C GLY A 137 -19.37 12.76 13.20
N SER A 138 -18.07 12.57 13.03
CA SER A 138 -17.02 13.16 13.86
C SER A 138 -16.33 14.32 13.17
N ASP A 139 -15.83 15.27 13.97
CA ASP A 139 -14.93 16.31 13.46
C ASP A 139 -13.58 15.71 13.06
N VAL A 140 -12.91 16.40 12.13
CA VAL A 140 -11.52 16.10 11.73
C VAL A 140 -10.60 17.20 12.25
N SER A 141 -11.01 18.46 12.11
CA SER A 141 -10.24 19.59 12.64
C SER A 141 -10.11 19.52 14.17
N GLY A 142 -8.92 19.80 14.68
CA GLY A 142 -8.59 19.73 16.10
C GLY A 142 -8.38 18.30 16.64
N ARG A 143 -8.50 17.26 15.78
CA ARG A 143 -8.29 15.86 16.17
C ARG A 143 -6.85 15.42 15.99
N VAL A 144 -6.46 14.35 16.67
CA VAL A 144 -5.14 13.74 16.60
C VAL A 144 -5.08 12.69 15.51
N LEU A 145 -4.20 12.89 14.52
CA LEU A 145 -3.80 11.87 13.56
C LEU A 145 -2.52 11.20 14.05
N GLY A 146 -2.59 9.93 14.39
CA GLY A 146 -1.42 9.08 14.66
C GLY A 146 -0.96 8.38 13.38
N LEU A 147 0.31 8.50 13.06
CA LEU A 147 0.94 7.87 11.90
C LEU A 147 1.83 6.71 12.34
N ALA A 148 1.48 5.49 11.95
CA ALA A 148 2.34 4.33 12.07
C ALA A 148 3.30 4.27 10.87
N GLY A 149 4.56 4.63 11.09
CA GLY A 149 5.55 4.87 10.04
C GLY A 149 5.65 6.35 9.65
N PHE A 150 6.86 6.77 9.23
CA PHE A 150 7.09 8.16 8.80
C PHE A 150 7.90 8.24 7.49
N GLY A 151 7.51 7.39 6.53
CA GLY A 151 8.03 7.39 5.17
C GLY A 151 7.42 8.50 4.28
N ARG A 152 7.67 8.42 2.97
CA ARG A 152 7.21 9.42 1.99
C ARG A 152 5.70 9.65 2.02
N ILE A 153 4.89 8.58 2.05
CA ILE A 153 3.43 8.67 2.06
C ILE A 153 2.93 9.26 3.37
N ALA A 154 3.47 8.80 4.52
CA ALA A 154 3.12 9.35 5.83
C ALA A 154 3.39 10.86 5.91
N ARG A 155 4.55 11.33 5.40
CA ARG A 155 4.89 12.76 5.33
C ARG A 155 3.89 13.54 4.45
N ALA A 156 3.52 12.99 3.30
CA ALA A 156 2.54 13.61 2.42
C ALA A 156 1.14 13.66 3.06
N THR A 157 0.76 12.62 3.82
CA THR A 157 -0.48 12.59 4.62
C THR A 157 -0.43 13.60 5.76
N ALA A 158 0.69 13.69 6.50
CA ALA A 158 0.89 14.67 7.57
C ALA A 158 0.72 16.10 7.07
N ARG A 159 1.29 16.44 5.91
CA ARG A 159 1.14 17.77 5.30
C ARG A 159 -0.33 18.13 5.05
N ARG A 160 -1.11 17.18 4.53
CA ARG A 160 -2.55 17.36 4.30
C ARG A 160 -3.32 17.49 5.59
N ALA A 161 -3.04 16.62 6.57
CA ALA A 161 -3.70 16.64 7.86
C ALA A 161 -3.49 17.96 8.61
N LEU A 162 -2.27 18.52 8.59
CA LEU A 162 -1.99 19.86 9.12
C LEU A 162 -2.84 20.93 8.43
N GLY A 163 -3.07 20.80 7.11
CA GLY A 163 -3.96 21.71 6.35
C GLY A 163 -5.42 21.60 6.76
N PHE A 164 -5.86 20.47 7.29
CA PHE A 164 -7.19 20.26 7.88
C PHE A 164 -7.27 20.66 9.36
N GLY A 165 -6.20 21.25 9.93
CA GLY A 165 -6.18 21.66 11.34
C GLY A 165 -6.06 20.51 12.33
N MET A 166 -5.55 19.35 11.89
CA MET A 166 -5.28 18.22 12.78
C MET A 166 -3.96 18.41 13.53
N THR A 167 -3.86 17.84 14.73
CA THR A 167 -2.58 17.57 15.39
C THR A 167 -2.01 16.27 14.86
N VAL A 168 -0.74 16.23 14.51
CA VAL A 168 -0.10 15.03 13.94
C VAL A 168 0.93 14.48 14.91
N LYS A 169 0.80 13.22 15.28
CA LYS A 169 1.80 12.42 15.99
C LYS A 169 2.31 11.30 15.10
N PHE A 170 3.55 10.87 15.27
CA PHE A 170 4.10 9.77 14.48
C PHE A 170 5.03 8.87 15.27
N CYS A 171 5.01 7.57 14.97
CA CYS A 171 6.02 6.59 15.37
C CYS A 171 6.74 6.10 14.11
N PRO A 172 8.04 6.38 13.93
CA PRO A 172 8.73 6.17 12.66
C PRO A 172 8.93 4.69 12.30
N ARG A 173 8.95 3.79 13.29
CA ARG A 173 9.20 2.36 13.11
C ARG A 173 8.44 1.48 14.12
N PRO A 174 7.09 1.53 14.18
CA PRO A 174 6.33 0.69 15.10
C PRO A 174 6.49 -0.82 14.78
N PRO A 175 6.41 -1.73 15.78
CA PRO A 175 6.18 -1.45 17.20
C PRO A 175 7.40 -0.89 17.94
N GLY A 176 8.59 -0.95 17.32
CA GLY A 176 9.79 -0.28 17.85
C GLY A 176 9.78 1.22 17.54
N ASP A 177 10.89 1.86 17.84
CA ASP A 177 11.05 3.29 17.61
C ASP A 177 12.48 3.59 17.15
N ARG A 178 12.71 4.82 16.68
CA ARG A 178 14.02 5.41 16.41
C ARG A 178 13.95 6.91 16.58
N GLU A 179 15.04 7.52 16.99
CA GLU A 179 15.15 8.97 16.98
C GLU A 179 15.07 9.54 15.56
N VAL A 180 14.40 10.68 15.44
CA VAL A 180 14.28 11.46 14.20
C VAL A 180 14.71 12.88 14.51
N SER A 181 15.77 13.34 13.86
CA SER A 181 16.29 14.71 14.08
C SER A 181 15.40 15.75 13.37
N ASP A 182 15.51 17.01 13.81
CA ASP A 182 14.82 18.14 13.18
C ASP A 182 15.24 18.31 11.71
N ASP A 183 16.49 18.04 11.37
CA ASP A 183 16.97 18.05 9.98
C ASP A 183 16.27 16.98 9.13
N GLU A 184 16.04 15.78 9.69
CA GLU A 184 15.28 14.72 9.02
C GLU A 184 13.79 15.06 8.94
N LEU A 185 13.23 15.73 9.94
CA LEU A 185 11.85 16.22 9.92
C LEU A 185 11.67 17.29 8.85
N GLY A 186 12.63 18.19 8.64
CA GLY A 186 12.58 19.26 7.68
C GLY A 186 11.38 20.19 7.94
N GLU A 187 10.47 20.34 6.97
CA GLU A 187 9.28 21.20 7.09
C GLU A 187 8.34 20.85 8.26
N PHE A 188 8.50 19.66 8.85
CA PHE A 188 7.66 19.18 9.95
C PHE A 188 8.25 19.48 11.33
N ALA A 189 9.50 19.97 11.42
CA ALA A 189 10.15 20.30 12.70
C ALA A 189 9.30 21.33 13.47
N GLY A 190 8.99 21.01 14.74
CA GLY A 190 8.14 21.83 15.61
C GLY A 190 6.65 21.86 15.22
N ARG A 191 6.21 21.11 14.22
CA ARG A 191 4.82 21.09 13.74
C ARG A 191 4.10 19.77 13.98
N ILE A 192 4.85 18.70 14.19
CA ILE A 192 4.34 17.37 14.49
C ILE A 192 5.12 16.80 15.67
N GLU A 193 4.57 15.81 16.34
CA GLU A 193 5.09 15.22 17.56
C GLU A 193 5.57 13.77 17.31
N HIS A 194 6.81 13.48 17.68
CA HIS A 194 7.31 12.11 17.76
C HIS A 194 6.82 11.48 19.06
N ALA A 195 6.22 10.28 18.99
CA ALA A 195 5.70 9.57 20.14
C ALA A 195 5.92 8.05 19.99
N ALA A 196 6.02 7.36 21.11
CA ALA A 196 6.11 5.89 21.13
C ALA A 196 4.83 5.25 20.58
N TRP A 197 4.95 4.01 20.12
CA TRP A 197 3.81 3.29 19.51
C TRP A 197 2.58 3.21 20.42
N ASP A 198 2.76 2.83 21.69
CA ASP A 198 1.67 2.70 22.65
C ASP A 198 0.97 4.06 22.90
N GLU A 199 1.71 5.16 22.90
CA GLU A 199 1.14 6.49 23.03
C GLU A 199 0.35 6.86 21.77
N ILE A 200 0.87 6.58 20.57
CA ILE A 200 0.16 6.77 19.30
C ILE A 200 -1.18 6.05 19.33
N VAL A 201 -1.17 4.76 19.71
CA VAL A 201 -2.37 3.93 19.80
C VAL A 201 -3.39 4.53 20.77
N ALA A 202 -2.97 4.88 21.99
CA ALA A 202 -3.86 5.34 23.04
C ALA A 202 -4.43 6.76 22.82
N THR A 203 -3.69 7.62 22.09
CA THR A 203 -4.04 9.05 21.98
C THR A 203 -4.65 9.46 20.65
N SER A 204 -4.54 8.65 19.61
CA SER A 204 -5.05 8.98 18.27
C SER A 204 -6.58 8.97 18.21
N ASP A 205 -7.14 9.94 17.50
CA ASP A 205 -8.52 9.91 17.05
C ASP A 205 -8.63 9.22 15.67
N PHE A 206 -7.56 9.33 14.88
CA PHE A 206 -7.37 8.60 13.63
C PHE A 206 -6.00 7.94 13.68
N LEU A 207 -5.94 6.61 13.54
CA LEU A 207 -4.70 5.85 13.41
C LEU A 207 -4.51 5.45 11.95
N SER A 208 -3.49 5.98 11.29
CA SER A 208 -3.22 5.72 9.88
C SER A 208 -1.92 4.95 9.68
N LEU A 209 -2.01 3.84 8.95
CA LEU A 209 -0.90 2.89 8.76
C LEU A 209 -0.12 3.21 7.48
N HIS A 210 1.20 3.37 7.61
CA HIS A 210 2.13 3.71 6.54
C HIS A 210 3.44 2.93 6.64
N VAL A 211 3.38 1.72 7.17
CA VAL A 211 4.52 0.81 7.31
C VAL A 211 4.56 -0.19 6.15
N PRO A 212 5.73 -0.68 5.73
CA PRO A 212 5.83 -1.83 4.84
C PRO A 212 5.39 -3.10 5.57
N LEU A 213 4.94 -4.12 4.83
CA LEU A 213 4.71 -5.45 5.38
C LEU A 213 6.06 -6.14 5.63
N SER A 214 6.25 -6.63 6.83
CA SER A 214 7.40 -7.42 7.30
C SER A 214 6.96 -8.32 8.44
N ASP A 215 7.84 -9.20 8.91
CA ASP A 215 7.55 -10.05 10.07
C ASP A 215 7.22 -9.23 11.32
N SER A 216 7.85 -8.07 11.51
CA SER A 216 7.60 -7.19 12.66
C SER A 216 6.36 -6.32 12.54
N THR A 217 5.79 -6.16 11.35
CA THR A 217 4.60 -5.34 11.10
C THR A 217 3.37 -6.16 10.71
N ARG A 218 3.52 -7.47 10.53
CA ARG A 218 2.38 -8.37 10.37
C ARG A 218 1.55 -8.37 11.64
N HIS A 219 0.25 -8.10 11.50
CA HIS A 219 -0.70 -7.94 12.61
C HIS A 219 -0.18 -6.94 13.67
N LEU A 220 0.49 -5.87 13.20
CA LEU A 220 0.88 -4.74 14.06
C LEU A 220 -0.32 -4.16 14.80
N VAL A 221 -1.50 -4.19 14.15
CA VAL A 221 -2.78 -3.82 14.75
C VAL A 221 -3.59 -5.10 14.95
N ASP A 222 -3.54 -5.62 16.15
CA ASP A 222 -4.21 -6.81 16.64
C ASP A 222 -5.31 -6.48 17.66
N ALA A 223 -5.91 -7.49 18.28
CA ALA A 223 -6.95 -7.32 19.29
C ALA A 223 -6.51 -6.45 20.47
N ALA A 224 -5.26 -6.60 20.93
CA ALA A 224 -4.75 -5.82 22.06
C ALA A 224 -4.60 -4.33 21.69
N VAL A 225 -4.19 -4.04 20.45
CA VAL A 225 -4.13 -2.67 19.93
C VAL A 225 -5.54 -2.07 19.83
N PHE A 226 -6.54 -2.81 19.36
CA PHE A 226 -7.93 -2.32 19.33
C PHE A 226 -8.48 -2.03 20.72
N GLU A 227 -8.15 -2.83 21.72
CA GLU A 227 -8.54 -2.59 23.12
C GLU A 227 -7.86 -1.34 23.71
N ALA A 228 -6.63 -1.02 23.26
CA ALA A 228 -5.89 0.15 23.73
C ALA A 228 -6.28 1.45 23.01
N MET A 229 -6.95 1.38 21.87
CA MET A 229 -7.43 2.55 21.12
C MET A 229 -8.61 3.21 21.84
N LYS A 230 -8.86 4.48 21.54
CA LYS A 230 -10.10 5.15 21.99
C LYS A 230 -11.32 4.48 21.35
N PRO A 231 -12.44 4.31 22.05
CA PRO A 231 -13.70 3.83 21.46
C PRO A 231 -14.23 4.73 20.32
N SER A 232 -13.81 5.99 20.30
CA SER A 232 -14.13 6.93 19.22
C SER A 232 -13.10 6.93 18.07
N ALA A 233 -12.03 6.14 18.18
CA ALA A 233 -10.96 6.13 17.19
C ALA A 233 -11.39 5.47 15.88
N ILE A 234 -10.75 5.91 14.79
CA ILE A 234 -10.95 5.40 13.44
C ILE A 234 -9.61 4.87 12.92
N LEU A 235 -9.59 3.61 12.46
CA LEU A 235 -8.44 3.01 11.82
C LEU A 235 -8.43 3.32 10.32
N ILE A 236 -7.26 3.67 9.76
CA ILE A 236 -7.05 3.89 8.32
C ILE A 236 -5.91 3.00 7.84
N ASN A 237 -6.16 2.16 6.82
CA ASN A 237 -5.12 1.34 6.22
C ASN A 237 -5.02 1.54 4.71
N THR A 238 -3.95 2.17 4.27
CA THR A 238 -3.51 2.32 2.87
C THR A 238 -2.13 1.70 2.64
N ALA A 239 -1.64 0.90 3.60
CA ALA A 239 -0.32 0.27 3.54
C ALA A 239 -0.41 -1.14 2.93
N ARG A 240 -0.66 -2.16 3.78
CA ARG A 240 -0.90 -3.55 3.40
C ARG A 240 -1.95 -4.18 4.33
N GLY A 241 -2.83 -5.01 3.78
CA GLY A 241 -3.86 -5.70 4.54
C GLY A 241 -3.31 -6.45 5.75
N PRO A 242 -2.31 -7.34 5.60
CA PRO A 242 -1.77 -8.14 6.71
C PRO A 242 -1.05 -7.33 7.83
N VAL A 243 -1.00 -6.01 7.76
CA VAL A 243 -0.58 -5.16 8.90
C VAL A 243 -1.66 -5.13 9.98
N VAL A 244 -2.89 -5.44 9.61
CA VAL A 244 -4.05 -5.55 10.51
C VAL A 244 -4.48 -7.00 10.59
N ASP A 245 -4.78 -7.50 11.78
CA ASP A 245 -5.56 -8.71 11.98
C ASP A 245 -7.03 -8.40 11.64
N GLU A 246 -7.47 -8.75 10.43
CA GLU A 246 -8.83 -8.41 9.97
C GLU A 246 -9.92 -9.13 10.76
N ALA A 247 -9.66 -10.33 11.29
CA ALA A 247 -10.62 -11.02 12.13
C ALA A 247 -10.83 -10.26 13.45
N ALA A 248 -9.75 -9.78 14.07
CA ALA A 248 -9.82 -8.92 15.25
C ALA A 248 -10.49 -7.57 14.92
N LEU A 249 -10.22 -6.99 13.75
CA LEU A 249 -10.88 -5.76 13.30
C LEU A 249 -12.40 -5.91 13.19
N VAL A 250 -12.88 -7.00 12.58
CA VAL A 250 -14.33 -7.27 12.47
C VAL A 250 -14.99 -7.36 13.84
N ILE A 251 -14.34 -7.99 14.82
CA ILE A 251 -14.83 -8.07 16.20
C ILE A 251 -14.85 -6.67 16.82
N ALA A 252 -13.74 -5.93 16.75
CA ALA A 252 -13.62 -4.60 17.34
C ALA A 252 -14.67 -3.61 16.79
N LEU A 253 -14.97 -3.68 15.49
CA LEU A 253 -16.00 -2.84 14.84
C LEU A 253 -17.43 -3.22 15.27
N ARG A 254 -17.73 -4.53 15.41
CA ARG A 254 -19.02 -5.03 15.86
C ARG A 254 -19.29 -4.68 17.32
N GLU A 255 -18.29 -4.83 18.17
CA GLU A 255 -18.36 -4.55 19.60
C GLU A 255 -18.19 -3.07 19.93
N LYS A 256 -17.87 -2.25 18.90
CA LYS A 256 -17.59 -0.82 19.01
C LYS A 256 -16.41 -0.50 19.94
N SER A 257 -15.43 -1.39 20.01
CA SER A 257 -14.13 -1.10 20.64
C SER A 257 -13.41 0.04 19.96
N ILE A 258 -13.62 0.19 18.63
CA ILE A 258 -13.32 1.38 17.85
C ILE A 258 -14.56 1.85 17.07
N ALA A 259 -14.58 3.12 16.68
CA ALA A 259 -15.76 3.70 16.01
C ALA A 259 -15.95 3.18 14.58
N ALA A 260 -14.88 3.13 13.79
CA ALA A 260 -14.97 2.83 12.36
C ALA A 260 -13.60 2.47 11.77
N ALA A 261 -13.59 2.01 10.51
CA ALA A 261 -12.36 1.79 9.74
C ALA A 261 -12.50 2.22 8.28
N GLY A 262 -11.42 2.77 7.72
CA GLY A 262 -11.25 3.07 6.30
C GLY A 262 -10.11 2.25 5.70
N LEU A 263 -10.41 1.38 4.74
CA LEU A 263 -9.48 0.40 4.20
C LEU A 263 -9.36 0.54 2.68
N ASP A 264 -8.14 0.59 2.16
CA ASP A 264 -7.85 0.47 0.71
C ASP A 264 -7.18 -0.87 0.38
N VAL A 265 -6.80 -1.64 1.40
CA VAL A 265 -6.07 -2.91 1.29
C VAL A 265 -6.63 -3.94 2.27
N TYR A 266 -6.51 -5.25 1.91
CA TYR A 266 -7.08 -6.36 2.68
C TYR A 266 -6.07 -7.48 2.88
N GLU A 267 -6.25 -8.27 3.94
CA GLU A 267 -5.30 -9.31 4.32
C GLU A 267 -5.16 -10.42 3.27
N ARG A 268 -6.27 -10.74 2.58
CA ARG A 268 -6.33 -11.82 1.58
C ARG A 268 -6.92 -11.34 0.26
N GLU A 269 -6.47 -10.17 -0.22
CA GLU A 269 -6.95 -9.62 -1.51
C GLU A 269 -7.04 -10.70 -2.61
N PRO A 270 -8.14 -10.75 -3.39
CA PRO A 270 -9.30 -9.84 -3.36
C PRO A 270 -10.40 -10.23 -2.35
N ALA A 271 -10.21 -11.30 -1.57
CA ALA A 271 -11.18 -11.74 -0.59
C ALA A 271 -11.16 -10.84 0.65
N LEU A 272 -12.34 -10.49 1.15
CA LEU A 272 -12.52 -9.80 2.41
C LEU A 272 -12.68 -10.81 3.56
N GLU A 273 -12.31 -10.39 4.77
CA GLU A 273 -12.63 -11.15 5.97
C GLU A 273 -14.16 -11.27 6.14
N PRO A 274 -14.67 -12.49 6.47
CA PRO A 274 -16.11 -12.70 6.65
C PRO A 274 -16.74 -11.72 7.64
N GLY A 275 -17.79 -11.04 7.18
CA GLY A 275 -18.52 -10.06 7.95
C GLY A 275 -18.00 -8.63 7.85
N LEU A 276 -16.84 -8.37 7.23
CA LEU A 276 -16.33 -7.02 7.06
C LEU A 276 -17.22 -6.17 6.14
N ALA A 277 -17.67 -6.74 5.02
CA ALA A 277 -18.54 -6.06 4.05
C ALA A 277 -19.95 -5.75 4.59
N GLU A 278 -20.35 -6.38 5.69
CA GLU A 278 -21.68 -6.18 6.31
C GLU A 278 -21.69 -4.99 7.28
N LEU A 279 -20.51 -4.46 7.64
CA LEU A 279 -20.36 -3.41 8.65
C LEU A 279 -20.59 -2.04 8.04
N SER A 280 -21.58 -1.32 8.52
CA SER A 280 -21.90 0.05 8.05
C SER A 280 -20.90 1.11 8.53
N ASN A 281 -20.10 0.81 9.54
CA ASN A 281 -19.05 1.69 10.06
C ASN A 281 -17.69 1.46 9.37
N THR A 282 -17.71 1.05 8.10
CA THR A 282 -16.52 0.88 7.27
C THR A 282 -16.60 1.67 5.98
N VAL A 283 -15.44 2.12 5.47
CA VAL A 283 -15.26 2.59 4.09
C VAL A 283 -14.24 1.67 3.43
N LEU A 284 -14.66 0.96 2.38
CA LEU A 284 -13.87 -0.08 1.72
C LEU A 284 -13.58 0.33 0.28
N LEU A 285 -12.29 0.44 -0.08
CA LEU A 285 -11.82 0.78 -1.41
C LEU A 285 -11.01 -0.38 -2.00
N PRO A 286 -11.02 -0.60 -3.33
CA PRO A 286 -10.42 -1.77 -3.97
C PRO A 286 -8.97 -1.54 -4.39
N HIS A 287 -8.07 -1.17 -3.45
CA HIS A 287 -6.64 -0.93 -3.65
C HIS A 287 -6.38 0.12 -4.74
N VAL A 288 -6.90 1.31 -4.52
CA VAL A 288 -6.87 2.43 -5.47
C VAL A 288 -5.91 3.56 -5.08
N GLY A 289 -5.03 3.36 -4.12
CA GLY A 289 -4.05 4.35 -3.66
C GLY A 289 -3.25 5.02 -4.78
N SER A 290 -2.95 4.30 -5.87
CA SER A 290 -2.26 4.83 -7.06
C SER A 290 -3.18 5.15 -8.23
N ALA A 291 -4.51 5.04 -8.10
CA ALA A 291 -5.44 4.99 -9.23
C ALA A 291 -5.75 6.38 -9.81
N THR A 292 -4.75 7.10 -10.25
CA THR A 292 -4.92 8.25 -11.16
C THR A 292 -4.28 7.95 -12.51
N VAL A 293 -4.81 8.56 -13.58
CA VAL A 293 -4.29 8.36 -14.93
C VAL A 293 -2.80 8.73 -15.00
N SER A 294 -2.42 9.87 -14.45
CA SER A 294 -1.03 10.36 -14.47
C SER A 294 -0.09 9.45 -13.69
N VAL A 295 -0.48 9.04 -12.47
CA VAL A 295 0.37 8.19 -11.61
C VAL A 295 0.55 6.81 -12.21
N ARG A 296 -0.51 6.15 -12.66
CA ARG A 296 -0.40 4.81 -13.27
C ARG A 296 0.35 4.82 -14.59
N SER A 297 0.22 5.89 -15.38
CA SER A 297 1.03 6.06 -16.61
C SER A 297 2.51 6.24 -16.28
N GLU A 298 2.84 7.00 -15.25
CA GLU A 298 4.24 7.20 -14.83
C GLU A 298 4.83 5.92 -14.19
N MET A 299 4.06 5.20 -13.37
CA MET A 299 4.45 3.88 -12.89
C MET A 299 4.75 2.93 -14.05
N ALA A 300 3.91 2.93 -15.11
CA ALA A 300 4.11 2.09 -16.28
C ALA A 300 5.41 2.46 -17.03
N ARG A 301 5.68 3.76 -17.16
CA ARG A 301 6.93 4.25 -17.77
C ARG A 301 8.16 3.81 -16.97
N LEU A 302 8.15 3.99 -15.64
CA LEU A 302 9.25 3.56 -14.76
C LEU A 302 9.45 2.04 -14.80
N CYS A 303 8.37 1.28 -14.69
CA CYS A 303 8.42 -0.17 -14.74
C CYS A 303 8.99 -0.68 -16.07
N ALA A 304 8.53 -0.13 -17.20
CA ALA A 304 9.05 -0.47 -18.51
C ALA A 304 10.52 -0.07 -18.67
N THR A 305 10.93 1.09 -18.14
CA THR A 305 12.32 1.55 -18.17
C THR A 305 13.24 0.60 -17.39
N ASN A 306 12.82 0.14 -16.21
CA ASN A 306 13.55 -0.86 -15.43
C ASN A 306 13.71 -2.17 -16.24
N ALA A 307 12.61 -2.67 -16.83
CA ALA A 307 12.64 -3.91 -17.62
C ALA A 307 13.56 -3.80 -18.84
N VAL A 308 13.53 -2.68 -19.56
CA VAL A 308 14.37 -2.44 -20.74
C VAL A 308 15.85 -2.31 -20.37
N ALA A 309 16.18 -1.67 -19.25
CA ALA A 309 17.56 -1.61 -18.76
C ALA A 309 18.09 -3.04 -18.50
N MET A 310 17.34 -3.87 -17.79
CA MET A 310 17.72 -5.27 -17.54
C MET A 310 17.89 -6.09 -18.82
N LEU A 311 17.03 -5.89 -19.84
CA LEU A 311 17.16 -6.53 -21.15
C LEU A 311 18.44 -6.15 -21.89
N ARG A 312 18.93 -4.93 -21.69
CA ARG A 312 20.15 -4.41 -22.31
C ARG A 312 21.42 -4.78 -21.56
N GLY A 313 21.31 -5.49 -20.43
CA GLY A 313 22.44 -5.78 -19.57
C GLY A 313 22.89 -4.54 -18.78
N GLU A 314 21.96 -3.63 -18.46
CA GLU A 314 22.20 -2.43 -17.65
C GLU A 314 21.47 -2.55 -16.31
N LEU A 315 22.08 -2.03 -15.24
CA LEU A 315 21.41 -1.96 -13.92
C LEU A 315 20.12 -1.13 -14.05
N PRO A 316 18.96 -1.63 -13.60
CA PRO A 316 17.73 -0.85 -13.69
C PRO A 316 17.82 0.41 -12.83
N PRO A 317 17.13 1.51 -13.21
CA PRO A 317 17.15 2.77 -12.45
C PRO A 317 16.65 2.67 -11.01
N HIS A 318 15.77 1.71 -10.73
CA HIS A 318 15.15 1.55 -9.41
C HIS A 318 15.27 0.10 -8.87
N PRO A 319 16.50 -0.40 -8.66
CA PRO A 319 16.70 -1.75 -8.16
C PRO A 319 16.33 -1.81 -6.67
N VAL A 320 15.70 -2.93 -6.27
CA VAL A 320 15.41 -3.24 -4.87
C VAL A 320 16.59 -3.98 -4.22
N ASN A 321 17.27 -4.83 -5.02
CA ASN A 321 18.43 -5.64 -4.62
C ASN A 321 19.60 -5.44 -5.61
N PRO A 322 20.23 -4.24 -5.63
CA PRO A 322 21.29 -3.93 -6.58
C PRO A 322 22.50 -4.87 -6.51
N GLU A 323 22.70 -5.51 -5.36
CA GLU A 323 23.77 -6.49 -5.13
C GLU A 323 23.60 -7.79 -5.94
N ALA A 324 22.37 -8.09 -6.42
CA ALA A 324 22.14 -9.21 -7.32
C ALA A 324 22.67 -8.98 -8.73
N TRP A 325 22.86 -7.71 -9.11
CA TRP A 325 23.29 -7.36 -10.47
C TRP A 325 24.73 -7.78 -10.73
N GLY A 326 24.91 -8.51 -11.82
CA GLY A 326 26.25 -9.01 -12.21
C GLY A 326 26.69 -10.29 -11.48
N GLN A 327 25.86 -10.89 -10.65
CA GLN A 327 26.13 -12.19 -10.01
C GLN A 327 25.66 -13.38 -10.88
N ALA A 328 24.84 -13.13 -11.90
CA ALA A 328 24.43 -14.11 -12.89
C ALA A 328 25.60 -14.31 -13.88
N GLY A 329 26.50 -15.27 -13.57
CA GLY A 329 27.62 -15.71 -14.37
C GLY A 329 27.51 -17.17 -14.72
#